data_47655440bde935ce45d114fe62e942e2
#
_entry.id   47655440bde935ce45d114fe62e942e2
#
_cell.length_a   1.000
_cell.length_b   1.000
_cell.length_c   1.000
_cell.angle_alpha   90.00
_cell.angle_beta   90.00
_cell.angle_gamma   90.00
#
_symmetry.space_group_name_H-M   'P 1'
#
loop_
_entity.id
_entity.type
_entity.pdbx_description
1 polymer ?
#
loop_
_entity_poly.entity_id
_entity_poly.type
_entity_poly.pdbx_seq_one_letter_code
_entity_poly.pdbx_strand_id
1 'polypeptide(L)'
;MPEGIEVEQARRLVEARALGRKIVGVDAPDAWYLKRGLVATALDAALPGHRFTAARRRGKLLLLDTDRRGPTLGLHLGMSGRVLIDDKAAGDPLVYGSNRENPLWHRFTVRFADGGSVALRDPRRLGAVELDPDEDRLGPDAFTITQAELDRVLTRSRAPVKGVLMDQARIAGLGNLLVDEVLWRAAIDPARPARELDRNERRRLHRAIGRTLTLTLDRGGSHTGDHMAQRMPGGMCPKDGTPFERRTVAGRTTFSCPKHQR
;
A
#
# COMPACT_ATOMS: atom_id res chain seq x y z
N MET A 1 -0.20 -1.42 8.93
CA MET A 1 0.14 -0.30 8.04
C MET A 1 -0.36 -0.66 6.66
N PRO A 2 -1.18 0.16 6.02
CA PRO A 2 -1.63 -0.12 4.66
C PRO A 2 -0.44 -0.24 3.69
N GLU A 3 -0.44 -1.31 2.93
CA GLU A 3 0.49 -1.57 1.84
C GLU A 3 -0.29 -1.69 0.52
N GLY A 4 0.32 -2.15 -0.56
CA GLY A 4 -0.37 -2.27 -1.84
C GLY A 4 -1.64 -3.12 -1.80
N ILE A 5 -1.72 -4.10 -0.89
CA ILE A 5 -2.89 -4.98 -0.70
C ILE A 5 -4.10 -4.19 -0.21
N GLU A 6 -3.95 -3.40 0.85
CA GLU A 6 -5.04 -2.62 1.42
C GLU A 6 -5.52 -1.54 0.45
N VAL A 7 -4.61 -0.99 -0.36
CA VAL A 7 -4.98 -0.04 -1.41
C VAL A 7 -5.72 -0.73 -2.56
N GLU A 8 -5.33 -1.95 -2.93
CA GLU A 8 -6.05 -2.74 -3.94
C GLU A 8 -7.46 -3.12 -3.47
N GLN A 9 -7.63 -3.48 -2.20
CA GLN A 9 -8.94 -3.74 -1.61
C GLN A 9 -9.83 -2.48 -1.62
N ALA A 10 -9.26 -1.32 -1.26
CA ALA A 10 -9.95 -0.04 -1.34
C ALA A 10 -10.35 0.30 -2.80
N ARG A 11 -9.44 0.08 -3.76
CA ARG A 11 -9.72 0.26 -5.19
C ARG A 11 -10.93 -0.56 -5.64
N ARG A 12 -10.94 -1.87 -5.31
CA ARG A 12 -12.06 -2.76 -5.65
C ARG A 12 -13.38 -2.33 -5.01
N LEU A 13 -13.33 -1.84 -3.77
CA LEU A 13 -14.53 -1.33 -3.09
C LEU A 13 -15.08 -0.08 -3.78
N VAL A 14 -14.20 0.87 -4.15
CA VAL A 14 -14.59 2.08 -4.91
C VAL A 14 -15.16 1.69 -6.27
N GLU A 15 -14.51 0.79 -7.00
CA GLU A 15 -14.98 0.30 -8.29
C GLU A 15 -16.39 -0.29 -8.20
N ALA A 16 -16.66 -1.06 -7.16
CA ALA A 16 -17.95 -1.72 -6.98
C ALA A 16 -19.06 -0.79 -6.49
N ARG A 17 -18.75 0.33 -5.80
CA ARG A 17 -19.78 1.08 -5.04
C ARG A 17 -19.77 2.58 -5.25
N ALA A 18 -18.74 3.18 -5.82
CA ALA A 18 -18.63 4.63 -5.90
C ALA A 18 -18.58 5.18 -7.33
N LEU A 19 -18.27 4.34 -8.34
CA LEU A 19 -18.22 4.78 -9.72
C LEU A 19 -19.61 5.21 -10.22
N GLY A 20 -19.63 6.21 -11.09
CA GLY A 20 -20.85 6.75 -11.70
C GLY A 20 -21.71 7.64 -10.78
N ARG A 21 -21.42 7.70 -9.48
CA ARG A 21 -22.16 8.54 -8.52
C ARG A 21 -21.75 10.00 -8.65
N LYS A 22 -22.74 10.92 -8.67
CA LYS A 22 -22.50 12.35 -8.83
C LYS A 22 -21.97 12.95 -7.53
N ILE A 23 -20.82 13.61 -7.59
CA ILE A 23 -20.23 14.34 -6.47
C ILE A 23 -20.99 15.66 -6.28
N VAL A 24 -21.38 15.97 -5.04
CA VAL A 24 -22.07 17.22 -4.67
C VAL A 24 -21.26 18.09 -3.71
N GLY A 25 -20.21 17.56 -3.10
CA GLY A 25 -19.34 18.32 -2.22
C GLY A 25 -18.21 17.48 -1.65
N VAL A 26 -17.26 18.15 -1.02
CA VAL A 26 -16.15 17.54 -0.30
C VAL A 26 -16.01 18.16 1.08
N ASP A 27 -15.56 17.36 2.04
CA ASP A 27 -15.19 17.82 3.38
C ASP A 27 -13.70 17.49 3.59
N ALA A 28 -12.89 18.52 3.79
CA ALA A 28 -11.46 18.39 4.02
C ALA A 28 -11.04 19.23 5.24
N PRO A 29 -11.48 18.83 6.47
CA PRO A 29 -11.31 19.64 7.68
C PRO A 29 -9.85 19.71 8.13
N ASP A 30 -8.97 18.87 7.60
CA ASP A 30 -7.58 18.75 8.02
C ASP A 30 -6.63 19.22 6.91
N ALA A 31 -6.26 20.50 6.94
CA ALA A 31 -5.35 21.09 5.95
C ALA A 31 -3.99 20.37 5.88
N TRP A 32 -3.51 19.78 6.99
CA TRP A 32 -2.28 18.98 7.00
C TRP A 32 -2.35 17.76 6.08
N TYR A 33 -3.56 17.25 5.86
CA TYR A 33 -3.81 16.08 5.02
C TYR A 33 -3.71 16.38 3.52
N LEU A 34 -3.87 17.65 3.14
CA LEU A 34 -3.76 18.13 1.78
C LEU A 34 -2.29 18.38 1.44
N LYS A 35 -1.80 17.81 0.33
CA LYS A 35 -0.37 17.88 -0.02
C LYS A 35 -0.14 18.74 -1.27
N ARG A 36 1.11 19.14 -1.47
CA ARG A 36 1.58 19.91 -2.63
C ARG A 36 0.85 21.24 -2.84
N GLY A 37 0.57 21.94 -1.74
CA GLY A 37 -0.12 23.23 -1.81
C GLY A 37 -1.62 23.14 -2.09
N LEU A 38 -2.20 21.94 -2.09
CA LEU A 38 -3.64 21.74 -2.22
C LEU A 38 -4.36 22.37 -1.01
N VAL A 39 -5.46 23.08 -1.27
CA VAL A 39 -6.31 23.67 -0.25
C VAL A 39 -7.76 23.16 -0.42
N ALA A 40 -8.55 23.22 0.65
CA ALA A 40 -9.93 22.69 0.64
C ALA A 40 -10.80 23.37 -0.44
N THR A 41 -10.64 24.68 -0.62
CA THR A 41 -11.39 25.43 -1.66
C THR A 41 -11.07 24.98 -3.08
N ALA A 42 -9.86 24.50 -3.35
CA ALA A 42 -9.53 23.94 -4.67
C ALA A 42 -10.23 22.59 -4.91
N LEU A 43 -10.38 21.76 -3.87
CA LEU A 43 -11.15 20.53 -3.94
C LEU A 43 -12.65 20.80 -4.16
N ASP A 44 -13.21 21.80 -3.46
CA ASP A 44 -14.59 22.22 -3.62
C ASP A 44 -14.88 22.82 -5.00
N ALA A 45 -13.90 23.45 -5.63
CA ALA A 45 -14.03 23.95 -7.00
C ALA A 45 -13.88 22.86 -8.06
N ALA A 46 -13.07 21.83 -7.78
CA ALA A 46 -12.64 20.86 -8.77
C ALA A 46 -13.50 19.59 -8.85
N LEU A 47 -14.08 19.12 -7.75
CA LEU A 47 -14.72 17.80 -7.69
C LEU A 47 -16.26 17.84 -7.81
N PRO A 48 -17.01 18.78 -7.21
CA PRO A 48 -18.45 18.81 -7.33
C PRO A 48 -18.93 18.94 -8.78
N GLY A 49 -20.00 18.21 -9.10
CA GLY A 49 -20.53 18.11 -10.46
C GLY A 49 -19.97 16.97 -11.29
N HIS A 50 -18.80 16.47 -10.94
CA HIS A 50 -18.15 15.30 -11.56
C HIS A 50 -18.69 13.97 -11.02
N ARG A 51 -18.26 12.88 -11.69
CA ARG A 51 -18.43 11.48 -11.25
C ARG A 51 -17.10 10.77 -11.36
N PHE A 52 -16.81 9.85 -10.45
CA PHE A 52 -15.70 8.94 -10.64
C PHE A 52 -16.03 7.96 -11.77
N THR A 53 -15.10 7.84 -12.74
CA THR A 53 -15.24 6.96 -13.91
C THR A 53 -14.36 5.73 -13.83
N ALA A 54 -13.25 5.82 -13.10
CA ALA A 54 -12.35 4.70 -12.85
C ALA A 54 -11.72 4.79 -11.47
N ALA A 55 -11.40 3.62 -10.91
CA ALA A 55 -10.57 3.48 -9.73
C ALA A 55 -9.31 2.70 -10.12
N ARG A 56 -8.16 3.36 -10.02
CA ARG A 56 -6.84 2.78 -10.33
C ARG A 56 -5.97 2.73 -9.09
N ARG A 57 -4.95 1.92 -9.11
CA ARG A 57 -3.91 1.85 -8.07
C ARG A 57 -2.53 1.92 -8.71
N ARG A 58 -1.65 2.72 -8.13
CA ARG A 58 -0.23 2.74 -8.42
C ARG A 58 0.53 2.61 -7.11
N GLY A 59 1.16 1.46 -6.85
CA GLY A 59 1.80 1.19 -5.57
C GLY A 59 0.84 1.29 -4.39
N LYS A 60 1.08 2.27 -3.52
CA LYS A 60 0.25 2.57 -2.35
C LYS A 60 -0.64 3.80 -2.54
N LEU A 61 -0.81 4.24 -3.76
CA LEU A 61 -1.66 5.36 -4.14
C LEU A 61 -2.94 4.84 -4.80
N LEU A 62 -4.10 5.20 -4.25
CA LEU A 62 -5.41 5.01 -4.86
C LEU A 62 -5.71 6.23 -5.72
N LEU A 63 -6.13 6.01 -6.94
CA LEU A 63 -6.39 7.03 -7.96
C LEU A 63 -7.84 6.91 -8.42
N LEU A 64 -8.59 8.00 -8.31
CA LEU A 64 -9.99 8.07 -8.72
C LEU A 64 -10.10 9.10 -9.86
N ASP A 65 -10.23 8.61 -11.09
CA ASP A 65 -10.34 9.45 -12.26
C ASP A 65 -11.77 10.00 -12.37
N THR A 66 -11.91 11.26 -12.74
CA THR A 66 -13.22 11.90 -12.91
C THR A 66 -13.61 12.01 -14.38
N ASP A 67 -14.90 12.25 -14.64
CA ASP A 67 -15.46 12.47 -15.98
C ASP A 67 -15.08 13.85 -16.54
N ARG A 68 -15.43 14.10 -17.82
CA ARG A 68 -15.34 15.42 -18.51
C ARG A 68 -13.98 16.09 -18.41
N ARG A 69 -12.87 15.31 -18.43
CA ARG A 69 -11.51 15.80 -18.26
C ARG A 69 -11.28 16.52 -16.91
N GLY A 70 -12.05 16.16 -15.89
CA GLY A 70 -11.79 16.61 -14.52
C GLY A 70 -10.53 15.99 -13.93
N PRO A 71 -10.12 16.43 -12.74
CA PRO A 71 -8.86 15.97 -12.14
C PRO A 71 -8.94 14.52 -11.64
N THR A 72 -7.79 13.89 -11.50
CA THR A 72 -7.64 12.63 -10.77
C THR A 72 -7.46 12.92 -9.28
N LEU A 73 -8.31 12.34 -8.44
CA LEU A 73 -8.15 12.39 -6.98
C LEU A 73 -7.21 11.26 -6.53
N GLY A 74 -6.09 11.62 -5.91
CA GLY A 74 -5.12 10.70 -5.33
C GLY A 74 -5.26 10.60 -3.83
N LEU A 75 -5.36 9.36 -3.30
CA LEU A 75 -5.47 9.08 -1.87
C LEU A 75 -4.33 8.16 -1.43
N HIS A 76 -3.52 8.62 -0.45
CA HIS A 76 -2.49 7.81 0.20
C HIS A 76 -2.93 7.46 1.62
N LEU A 77 -2.97 6.17 1.97
CA LEU A 77 -3.55 5.70 3.23
C LEU A 77 -2.61 5.87 4.44
N GLY A 78 -1.36 6.28 4.24
CA GLY A 78 -0.40 6.46 5.33
C GLY A 78 -0.14 5.18 6.12
N MET A 79 -0.22 5.25 7.43
CA MET A 79 0.03 4.10 8.32
C MET A 79 -1.23 3.52 8.97
N SER A 80 -2.36 4.22 8.94
CA SER A 80 -3.61 3.79 9.59
C SER A 80 -4.86 4.20 8.82
N GLY A 81 -4.70 4.76 7.63
CA GLY A 81 -5.81 5.18 6.78
C GLY A 81 -6.60 4.00 6.24
N ARG A 82 -7.91 4.16 6.17
CA ARG A 82 -8.86 3.25 5.51
C ARG A 82 -9.83 4.06 4.67
N VAL A 83 -10.13 3.58 3.49
CA VAL A 83 -11.21 4.12 2.67
C VAL A 83 -12.52 3.45 3.09
N LEU A 84 -13.52 4.27 3.32
CA LEU A 84 -14.89 3.86 3.63
C LEU A 84 -15.79 4.29 2.47
N ILE A 85 -16.69 3.42 2.04
CA ILE A 85 -17.77 3.75 1.11
C ILE A 85 -19.08 3.49 1.83
N ASP A 86 -19.87 4.54 2.04
CA ASP A 86 -21.13 4.47 2.80
C ASP A 86 -20.88 3.76 4.16
N ASP A 87 -19.84 4.22 4.89
CA ASP A 87 -19.36 3.72 6.19
C ASP A 87 -18.83 2.27 6.20
N LYS A 88 -18.69 1.63 5.04
CA LYS A 88 -18.14 0.27 4.92
C LYS A 88 -16.72 0.30 4.38
N ALA A 89 -15.80 -0.36 5.07
CA ALA A 89 -14.42 -0.57 4.63
C ALA A 89 -14.25 -1.90 3.90
N ALA A 90 -13.26 -1.96 3.01
CA ALA A 90 -12.78 -3.21 2.44
C ALA A 90 -11.68 -3.84 3.30
N GLY A 91 -11.53 -5.16 3.17
CA GLY A 91 -10.48 -5.93 3.82
C GLY A 91 -10.61 -6.04 5.32
N ASP A 92 -9.66 -6.72 5.92
CA ASP A 92 -9.61 -6.94 7.36
C ASP A 92 -9.29 -5.65 8.12
N PRO A 93 -9.66 -5.55 9.41
CA PRO A 93 -9.20 -4.50 10.28
C PRO A 93 -7.67 -4.42 10.32
N LEU A 94 -7.13 -3.21 10.35
CA LEU A 94 -5.68 -3.01 10.43
C LEU A 94 -5.14 -3.50 11.78
N VAL A 95 -4.19 -4.43 11.76
CA VAL A 95 -3.59 -5.03 12.97
C VAL A 95 -2.93 -3.98 13.88
N TYR A 96 -2.38 -2.91 13.29
CA TYR A 96 -1.66 -1.85 14.01
C TYR A 96 -2.41 -0.51 14.00
N GLY A 97 -3.72 -0.53 13.77
CA GLY A 97 -4.58 0.64 13.74
C GLY A 97 -5.71 0.57 14.77
N SER A 98 -6.25 1.71 15.15
CA SER A 98 -7.48 1.73 15.93
C SER A 98 -8.67 1.36 15.05
N ASN A 99 -9.45 0.38 15.48
CA ASN A 99 -10.71 -0.03 14.84
C ASN A 99 -11.93 0.67 15.45
N ARG A 100 -11.73 1.60 16.40
CA ARG A 100 -12.83 2.40 16.98
C ARG A 100 -13.42 3.32 15.90
N GLU A 101 -14.71 3.46 15.88
CA GLU A 101 -15.37 4.47 15.07
C GLU A 101 -15.27 5.82 15.77
N ASN A 102 -14.75 6.82 15.05
CA ASN A 102 -14.68 8.19 15.51
C ASN A 102 -14.75 9.11 14.28
N PRO A 103 -15.85 9.88 14.13
CA PRO A 103 -16.02 10.82 13.00
C PRO A 103 -14.90 11.85 12.87
N LEU A 104 -14.24 12.23 13.98
CA LEU A 104 -13.09 13.14 13.98
C LEU A 104 -11.86 12.57 13.26
N TRP A 105 -11.87 11.29 12.92
CA TRP A 105 -10.79 10.67 12.14
C TRP A 105 -11.07 10.64 10.64
N HIS A 106 -12.23 11.12 10.19
CA HIS A 106 -12.51 11.37 8.78
C HIS A 106 -11.72 12.62 8.35
N ARG A 107 -10.61 12.41 7.65
CA ARG A 107 -9.69 13.46 7.22
C ARG A 107 -10.07 14.08 5.90
N PHE A 108 -10.83 13.33 5.12
CA PHE A 108 -11.33 13.73 3.81
C PHE A 108 -12.59 12.92 3.49
N THR A 109 -13.61 13.57 2.94
CA THR A 109 -14.86 12.93 2.53
C THR A 109 -15.36 13.54 1.24
N VAL A 110 -15.72 12.71 0.27
CA VAL A 110 -16.47 13.08 -0.92
C VAL A 110 -17.92 12.68 -0.69
N ARG A 111 -18.86 13.61 -0.85
CA ARG A 111 -20.30 13.39 -0.71
C ARG A 111 -20.97 13.24 -2.08
N PHE A 112 -21.88 12.27 -2.19
CA PHE A 112 -22.63 12.00 -3.40
C PHE A 112 -24.07 12.52 -3.31
N ALA A 113 -24.70 12.76 -4.47
CA ALA A 113 -26.06 13.27 -4.59
C ALA A 113 -27.13 12.32 -4.02
N ASP A 114 -26.83 11.03 -3.91
CA ASP A 114 -27.71 10.00 -3.36
C ASP A 114 -27.59 9.86 -1.84
N GLY A 115 -26.82 10.73 -1.17
CA GLY A 115 -26.62 10.75 0.27
C GLY A 115 -25.45 9.88 0.76
N GLY A 116 -24.83 9.08 -0.11
CA GLY A 116 -23.67 8.29 0.27
C GLY A 116 -22.34 9.04 0.16
N SER A 117 -21.23 8.37 0.49
CA SER A 117 -19.93 9.02 0.55
C SER A 117 -18.74 8.08 0.29
N VAL A 118 -17.60 8.70 -0.06
CA VAL A 118 -16.25 8.10 0.06
C VAL A 118 -15.51 8.87 1.14
N ALA A 119 -15.12 8.21 2.22
CA ALA A 119 -14.36 8.84 3.31
C ALA A 119 -12.99 8.20 3.48
N LEU A 120 -11.98 9.02 3.81
CA LEU A 120 -10.67 8.58 4.23
C LEU A 120 -10.53 8.79 5.73
N ARG A 121 -10.66 7.70 6.48
CA ARG A 121 -10.50 7.65 7.93
C ARG A 121 -9.06 7.35 8.30
N ASP A 122 -8.39 8.24 9.03
CA ASP A 122 -7.00 8.04 9.47
C ASP A 122 -6.75 8.63 10.87
N PRO A 123 -6.71 7.79 11.91
CA PRO A 123 -6.44 8.21 13.29
C PRO A 123 -5.08 8.91 13.46
N ARG A 124 -4.06 8.49 12.69
CA ARG A 124 -2.66 8.94 12.87
C ARG A 124 -2.28 10.14 12.01
N ARG A 125 -3.14 10.59 11.09
CA ARG A 125 -2.90 11.72 10.20
C ARG A 125 -1.62 11.60 9.34
N LEU A 126 -1.31 10.39 8.86
CA LEU A 126 -0.11 10.09 8.07
C LEU A 126 -0.42 9.80 6.59
N GLY A 127 -1.69 9.85 6.22
CA GLY A 127 -2.12 9.78 4.84
C GLY A 127 -2.03 11.13 4.12
N ALA A 128 -2.57 11.16 2.90
CA ALA A 128 -2.56 12.34 2.06
C ALA A 128 -3.68 12.32 1.03
N VAL A 129 -4.09 13.53 0.62
CA VAL A 129 -4.95 13.81 -0.52
C VAL A 129 -4.21 14.72 -1.48
N GLU A 130 -4.22 14.38 -2.77
CA GLU A 130 -3.62 15.15 -3.86
C GLU A 130 -4.62 15.24 -5.03
N LEU A 131 -4.58 16.30 -5.81
CA LEU A 131 -5.19 16.34 -7.15
C LEU A 131 -4.09 16.18 -8.19
N ASP A 132 -4.38 15.41 -9.25
CA ASP A 132 -3.47 15.10 -10.35
C ASP A 132 -2.07 14.69 -9.87
N PRO A 133 -1.97 13.63 -9.02
CA PRO A 133 -0.71 13.23 -8.45
C PRO A 133 0.28 12.79 -9.55
N ASP A 134 1.53 13.16 -9.37
CA ASP A 134 2.63 12.73 -10.24
C ASP A 134 2.90 11.23 -10.02
N GLU A 135 2.39 10.39 -10.92
CA GLU A 135 2.58 8.93 -10.89
C GLU A 135 4.01 8.52 -11.29
N ASP A 136 4.76 9.34 -12.04
CA ASP A 136 6.10 9.02 -12.53
C ASP A 136 7.16 9.02 -11.43
N ARG A 137 6.84 9.60 -10.27
CA ARG A 137 7.68 9.48 -9.05
C ARG A 137 7.74 8.05 -8.50
N LEU A 138 6.84 7.16 -8.94
CA LEU A 138 6.75 5.78 -8.48
C LEU A 138 7.40 4.82 -9.49
N GLY A 139 8.16 3.88 -8.96
CA GLY A 139 8.75 2.79 -9.76
C GLY A 139 7.70 1.82 -10.33
N PRO A 140 8.15 0.75 -11.01
CA PRO A 140 7.28 -0.34 -11.44
C PRO A 140 6.40 -0.84 -10.31
N ASP A 141 5.13 -1.10 -10.61
CA ASP A 141 4.18 -1.60 -9.61
C ASP A 141 4.45 -3.07 -9.29
N ALA A 142 4.54 -3.41 -8.01
CA ALA A 142 4.88 -4.77 -7.57
C ALA A 142 3.88 -5.85 -8.03
N PHE A 143 2.63 -5.47 -8.33
CA PHE A 143 1.62 -6.42 -8.82
C PHE A 143 1.81 -6.78 -10.30
N THR A 144 2.52 -5.95 -11.05
CA THR A 144 2.72 -6.12 -12.49
C THR A 144 4.18 -6.11 -12.92
N ILE A 145 5.10 -5.96 -11.95
CA ILE A 145 6.54 -5.90 -12.24
C ILE A 145 7.01 -7.13 -13.02
N THR A 146 7.70 -6.89 -14.11
CA THR A 146 8.32 -7.94 -14.91
C THR A 146 9.65 -8.40 -14.31
N GLN A 147 10.11 -9.61 -14.67
CA GLN A 147 11.43 -10.09 -14.28
C GLN A 147 12.55 -9.13 -14.71
N ALA A 148 12.44 -8.57 -15.93
CA ALA A 148 13.45 -7.66 -16.47
C ALA A 148 13.51 -6.33 -15.70
N GLU A 149 12.37 -5.78 -15.27
CA GLU A 149 12.32 -4.59 -14.44
C GLU A 149 12.90 -4.84 -13.06
N LEU A 150 12.54 -5.98 -12.42
CA LEU A 150 13.10 -6.37 -11.14
C LEU A 150 14.62 -6.54 -11.23
N ASP A 151 15.12 -7.24 -12.25
CA ASP A 151 16.55 -7.43 -12.47
C ASP A 151 17.28 -6.08 -12.61
N ARG A 152 16.71 -5.14 -13.37
CA ARG A 152 17.28 -3.79 -13.56
C ARG A 152 17.38 -3.02 -12.25
N VAL A 153 16.36 -3.12 -11.40
CA VAL A 153 16.34 -2.44 -10.09
C VAL A 153 17.39 -3.04 -9.15
N LEU A 154 17.47 -4.38 -9.07
CA LEU A 154 18.34 -5.07 -8.13
C LEU A 154 19.82 -4.96 -8.50
N THR A 155 20.17 -5.17 -9.76
CA THR A 155 21.58 -5.20 -10.21
C THR A 155 22.31 -3.88 -10.06
N ARG A 156 21.56 -2.76 -10.02
CA ARG A 156 22.11 -1.40 -9.87
C ARG A 156 22.32 -0.97 -8.41
N SER A 157 21.92 -1.79 -7.43
CA SER A 157 21.91 -1.34 -6.03
C SER A 157 22.84 -2.13 -5.12
N ARG A 158 23.67 -1.41 -4.38
CA ARG A 158 24.51 -1.94 -3.28
C ARG A 158 23.76 -1.97 -1.94
N ALA A 159 22.60 -1.36 -1.87
CA ALA A 159 21.78 -1.32 -0.65
C ALA A 159 21.26 -2.73 -0.30
N PRO A 160 20.93 -2.99 0.97
CA PRO A 160 20.22 -4.21 1.38
C PRO A 160 18.98 -4.44 0.51
N VAL A 161 18.74 -5.67 0.08
CA VAL A 161 17.62 -6.03 -0.80
C VAL A 161 16.29 -5.61 -0.20
N LYS A 162 16.13 -5.71 1.12
CA LYS A 162 14.93 -5.22 1.82
C LYS A 162 14.70 -3.72 1.57
N GLY A 163 15.75 -2.92 1.67
CA GLY A 163 15.66 -1.47 1.43
C GLY A 163 15.25 -1.15 0.00
N VAL A 164 15.81 -1.88 -0.97
CA VAL A 164 15.47 -1.71 -2.39
C VAL A 164 14.01 -2.05 -2.66
N LEU A 165 13.49 -3.15 -2.11
CA LEU A 165 12.10 -3.57 -2.28
C LEU A 165 11.09 -2.65 -1.60
N MET A 166 11.50 -1.92 -0.57
CA MET A 166 10.63 -0.98 0.17
C MET A 166 10.61 0.43 -0.41
N ASP A 167 11.58 0.76 -1.27
CA ASP A 167 11.70 2.08 -1.90
C ASP A 167 10.66 2.23 -3.01
N GLN A 168 9.65 3.07 -2.78
CA GLN A 168 8.52 3.25 -3.70
C GLN A 168 8.93 3.85 -5.05
N ALA A 169 10.06 4.58 -5.12
CA ALA A 169 10.60 5.08 -6.38
C ALA A 169 11.30 3.98 -7.20
N ARG A 170 11.60 2.83 -6.59
CA ARG A 170 12.23 1.67 -7.24
C ARG A 170 11.22 0.57 -7.53
N ILE A 171 10.39 0.22 -6.55
CA ILE A 171 9.30 -0.76 -6.66
C ILE A 171 8.12 -0.26 -5.83
N ALA A 172 7.04 0.11 -6.48
CA ALA A 172 5.87 0.65 -5.80
C ALA A 172 4.95 -0.48 -5.29
N GLY A 173 4.41 -0.31 -4.07
CA GLY A 173 3.39 -1.17 -3.50
C GLY A 173 3.83 -2.05 -2.32
N LEU A 174 5.09 -2.47 -2.28
CA LEU A 174 5.59 -3.28 -1.17
C LEU A 174 5.89 -2.41 0.06
N GLY A 175 5.56 -2.92 1.23
CA GLY A 175 5.93 -2.34 2.51
C GLY A 175 6.64 -3.33 3.40
N ASN A 176 6.78 -3.01 4.68
CA ASN A 176 7.60 -3.78 5.60
C ASN A 176 7.10 -5.21 5.84
N LEU A 177 5.77 -5.40 5.87
CA LEU A 177 5.18 -6.72 6.11
C LEU A 177 5.31 -7.60 4.88
N LEU A 178 4.93 -7.09 3.72
CA LEU A 178 5.02 -7.82 2.46
C LEU A 178 6.47 -8.15 2.10
N VAL A 179 7.42 -7.23 2.35
CA VAL A 179 8.84 -7.48 2.04
C VAL A 179 9.43 -8.57 2.95
N ASP A 180 9.10 -8.57 4.25
CA ASP A 180 9.55 -9.65 5.15
C ASP A 180 8.99 -11.01 4.67
N GLU A 181 7.72 -11.09 4.31
CA GLU A 181 7.08 -12.29 3.77
C GLU A 181 7.72 -12.74 2.45
N VAL A 182 7.94 -11.81 1.51
CA VAL A 182 8.54 -12.08 0.20
C VAL A 182 9.96 -12.64 0.35
N LEU A 183 10.80 -12.01 1.17
CA LEU A 183 12.18 -12.43 1.37
C LEU A 183 12.27 -13.78 2.09
N TRP A 184 11.37 -14.03 3.06
CA TRP A 184 11.27 -15.33 3.70
C TRP A 184 10.87 -16.42 2.70
N ARG A 185 9.88 -16.19 1.83
CA ARG A 185 9.48 -17.14 0.77
C ARG A 185 10.59 -17.38 -0.24
N ALA A 186 11.34 -16.35 -0.58
CA ALA A 186 12.46 -16.43 -1.51
C ALA A 186 13.73 -17.05 -0.89
N ALA A 187 13.77 -17.28 0.42
CA ALA A 187 14.94 -17.74 1.16
C ALA A 187 16.17 -16.82 0.98
N ILE A 188 15.93 -15.50 1.05
CA ILE A 188 16.96 -14.46 0.86
C ILE A 188 17.11 -13.66 2.15
N ASP A 189 18.36 -13.47 2.62
CA ASP A 189 18.65 -12.60 3.75
C ASP A 189 18.28 -11.14 3.40
N PRO A 190 17.40 -10.49 4.21
CA PRO A 190 17.02 -9.10 4.01
C PRO A 190 18.16 -8.09 3.95
N ALA A 191 19.31 -8.40 4.58
CA ALA A 191 20.46 -7.52 4.63
C ALA A 191 21.44 -7.69 3.45
N ARG A 192 21.30 -8.74 2.64
CA ARG A 192 22.18 -8.93 1.47
C ARG A 192 22.11 -7.76 0.51
N PRO A 193 23.27 -7.31 -0.04
CA PRO A 193 23.28 -6.32 -1.10
C PRO A 193 22.48 -6.81 -2.32
N ALA A 194 21.54 -5.99 -2.82
CA ALA A 194 20.62 -6.42 -3.87
C ALA A 194 21.32 -6.89 -5.15
N ARG A 195 22.45 -6.24 -5.52
CA ARG A 195 23.24 -6.60 -6.71
C ARG A 195 23.94 -7.98 -6.61
N GLU A 196 24.11 -8.52 -5.40
CA GLU A 196 24.79 -9.80 -5.17
C GLU A 196 23.85 -10.99 -5.34
N LEU A 197 22.56 -10.75 -5.51
CA LEU A 197 21.61 -11.81 -5.82
C LEU A 197 21.92 -12.38 -7.22
N ASP A 198 22.11 -13.70 -7.29
CA ASP A 198 22.28 -14.37 -8.56
C ASP A 198 20.99 -14.43 -9.40
N ARG A 199 21.09 -14.93 -10.63
CA ARG A 199 19.95 -15.00 -11.55
C ARG A 199 18.80 -15.88 -11.00
N ASN A 200 19.14 -16.98 -10.33
CA ASN A 200 18.14 -17.91 -9.81
C ASN A 200 17.45 -17.32 -8.58
N GLU A 201 18.18 -16.63 -7.73
CA GLU A 201 17.67 -15.91 -6.57
C GLU A 201 16.69 -14.80 -7.01
N ARG A 202 17.07 -14.00 -8.00
CA ARG A 202 16.17 -12.97 -8.56
C ARG A 202 14.89 -13.56 -9.16
N ARG A 203 14.98 -14.72 -9.82
CA ARG A 203 13.80 -15.46 -10.31
C ARG A 203 12.92 -15.99 -9.16
N ARG A 204 13.52 -16.50 -8.09
CA ARG A 204 12.78 -16.92 -6.89
C ARG A 204 12.09 -15.71 -6.25
N LEU A 205 12.81 -14.60 -6.13
CA LEU A 205 12.28 -13.35 -5.58
C LEU A 205 11.08 -12.84 -6.37
N HIS A 206 11.18 -12.77 -7.70
CA HIS A 206 10.07 -12.36 -8.57
C HIS A 206 8.82 -13.24 -8.36
N ARG A 207 9.00 -14.56 -8.36
CA ARG A 207 7.89 -15.49 -8.08
C ARG A 207 7.32 -15.32 -6.67
N ALA A 208 8.19 -15.05 -5.69
CA ALA A 208 7.77 -14.83 -4.31
C ALA A 208 6.94 -13.53 -4.18
N ILE A 209 7.29 -12.45 -4.89
CA ILE A 209 6.50 -11.22 -4.95
C ILE A 209 5.08 -11.53 -5.43
N GLY A 210 4.92 -12.10 -6.63
CA GLY A 210 3.62 -12.41 -7.19
C GLY A 210 2.79 -13.33 -6.28
N ARG A 211 3.40 -14.42 -5.78
CA ARG A 211 2.72 -15.37 -4.88
C ARG A 211 2.29 -14.72 -3.56
N THR A 212 3.12 -13.89 -2.97
CA THR A 212 2.79 -13.20 -1.71
C THR A 212 1.61 -12.25 -1.93
N LEU A 213 1.65 -11.43 -2.98
CA LEU A 213 0.58 -10.48 -3.28
C LEU A 213 -0.76 -11.17 -3.54
N THR A 214 -0.78 -12.23 -4.35
CA THR A 214 -2.00 -13.02 -4.57
C THR A 214 -2.54 -13.60 -3.27
N LEU A 215 -1.71 -14.32 -2.53
CA LEU A 215 -2.11 -15.00 -1.31
C LEU A 215 -2.64 -14.05 -0.23
N THR A 216 -1.95 -12.93 0.01
CA THR A 216 -2.36 -11.97 1.04
C THR A 216 -3.59 -11.16 0.63
N LEU A 217 -3.78 -10.93 -0.67
CA LEU A 217 -5.00 -10.30 -1.19
C LEU A 217 -6.22 -11.22 -1.00
N ASP A 218 -6.08 -12.50 -1.31
CA ASP A 218 -7.15 -13.50 -1.18
C ASP A 218 -7.50 -13.77 0.29
N ARG A 219 -6.52 -13.66 1.19
CA ARG A 219 -6.68 -13.88 2.63
C ARG A 219 -7.14 -12.66 3.43
N GLY A 220 -7.29 -11.48 2.81
CA GLY A 220 -7.89 -10.31 3.45
C GLY A 220 -6.92 -9.20 3.88
N GLY A 221 -5.59 -9.32 3.70
CA GLY A 221 -4.68 -8.22 4.03
C GLY A 221 -3.20 -8.60 4.09
N SER A 222 -2.34 -7.60 4.11
CA SER A 222 -0.87 -7.77 4.17
C SER A 222 -0.37 -8.51 5.43
N HIS A 223 -1.21 -8.61 6.45
CA HIS A 223 -0.91 -9.29 7.72
C HIS A 223 -1.21 -10.81 7.70
N THR A 224 -1.73 -11.35 6.60
CA THR A 224 -2.18 -12.75 6.52
C THR A 224 -1.15 -13.70 5.90
N GLY A 225 0.09 -13.25 5.73
CA GLY A 225 1.19 -14.07 5.24
C GLY A 225 1.60 -15.17 6.23
N ASP A 226 2.26 -16.22 5.74
CA ASP A 226 2.68 -17.37 6.57
C ASP A 226 3.81 -17.01 7.55
N HIS A 227 4.72 -16.12 7.16
CA HIS A 227 5.75 -15.55 8.02
C HIS A 227 5.15 -14.64 9.10
N MET A 228 4.08 -13.93 8.76
CA MET A 228 3.48 -12.91 9.62
C MET A 228 2.95 -13.46 10.94
N ALA A 229 2.41 -14.67 10.97
CA ALA A 229 1.92 -15.32 12.19
C ALA A 229 3.03 -15.48 13.25
N GLN A 230 4.28 -15.58 12.81
CA GLN A 230 5.47 -15.77 13.65
C GLN A 230 6.36 -14.52 13.74
N ARG A 231 5.93 -13.40 13.16
CA ARG A 231 6.68 -12.13 13.13
C ARG A 231 6.60 -11.38 14.47
N MET A 232 7.04 -12.04 15.54
CA MET A 232 7.03 -11.54 16.92
C MET A 232 8.27 -12.01 17.67
N PRO A 233 8.61 -11.40 18.81
CA PRO A 233 9.67 -11.93 19.69
C PRO A 233 9.38 -13.40 20.06
N GLY A 234 10.39 -14.28 19.90
CA GLY A 234 10.24 -15.72 20.15
C GLY A 234 9.53 -16.50 19.04
N GLY A 235 9.14 -15.85 17.96
CA GLY A 235 8.53 -16.53 16.80
C GLY A 235 9.51 -17.47 16.10
N MET A 236 8.98 -18.56 15.56
CA MET A 236 9.75 -19.65 14.94
C MET A 236 9.53 -19.66 13.42
N CYS A 237 10.56 -19.98 12.67
CA CYS A 237 10.45 -20.13 11.22
C CYS A 237 9.49 -21.28 10.86
N PRO A 238 8.40 -21.03 10.12
CA PRO A 238 7.45 -22.08 9.74
C PRO A 238 8.05 -23.16 8.84
N LYS A 239 9.25 -22.96 8.27
CA LYS A 239 9.90 -23.91 7.38
C LYS A 239 10.83 -24.88 8.07
N ASP A 240 11.52 -24.45 9.13
CA ASP A 240 12.57 -25.26 9.75
C ASP A 240 12.60 -25.20 11.27
N GLY A 241 11.66 -24.49 11.90
CA GLY A 241 11.55 -24.35 13.35
C GLY A 241 12.68 -23.54 14.01
N THR A 242 13.53 -22.86 13.24
CA THR A 242 14.57 -21.99 13.80
C THR A 242 13.97 -20.71 14.36
N PRO A 243 14.39 -20.23 15.55
CA PRO A 243 13.94 -18.94 16.06
C PRO A 243 14.27 -17.79 15.09
N PHE A 244 13.33 -16.88 14.89
CA PHE A 244 13.59 -15.68 14.11
C PHE A 244 14.50 -14.72 14.85
N GLU A 245 15.47 -14.16 14.13
CA GLU A 245 16.26 -13.03 14.57
C GLU A 245 15.47 -11.73 14.34
N ARG A 246 15.36 -10.91 15.41
CA ARG A 246 14.86 -9.54 15.31
C ARG A 246 16.01 -8.58 15.15
N ARG A 247 16.10 -7.93 14.00
CA ARG A 247 17.16 -6.95 13.69
C ARG A 247 16.61 -5.73 12.96
N THR A 248 17.42 -4.70 12.79
CA THR A 248 17.08 -3.53 11.97
C THR A 248 17.80 -3.63 10.63
N VAL A 249 17.05 -3.62 9.52
CA VAL A 249 17.57 -3.57 8.16
C VAL A 249 16.93 -2.43 7.41
N ALA A 250 17.75 -1.57 6.78
CA ALA A 250 17.28 -0.37 6.09
C ALA A 250 16.34 0.50 6.93
N GLY A 251 16.66 0.67 8.23
CA GLY A 251 15.87 1.48 9.17
C GLY A 251 14.53 0.88 9.59
N ARG A 252 14.27 -0.41 9.31
CA ARG A 252 13.02 -1.09 9.64
C ARG A 252 13.23 -2.36 10.46
N THR A 253 12.35 -2.55 11.45
CA THR A 253 12.29 -3.82 12.20
C THR A 253 12.06 -4.97 11.22
N THR A 254 12.93 -5.95 11.29
CA THR A 254 13.00 -7.13 10.43
C THR A 254 13.01 -8.38 11.29
N PHE A 255 12.21 -9.36 10.91
CA PHE A 255 12.28 -10.70 11.47
C PHE A 255 12.71 -11.65 10.34
N SER A 256 13.79 -12.38 10.52
CA SER A 256 14.33 -13.27 9.49
C SER A 256 14.89 -14.54 10.11
N CYS A 257 14.85 -15.63 9.35
CA CYS A 257 15.42 -16.90 9.78
C CYS A 257 16.89 -16.98 9.39
N PRO A 258 17.83 -17.10 10.36
CA PRO A 258 19.26 -17.14 10.05
C PRO A 258 19.67 -18.44 9.34
N LYS A 259 18.88 -19.50 9.42
CA LYS A 259 19.15 -20.79 8.77
C LYS A 259 18.54 -20.88 7.38
N HIS A 260 17.28 -20.43 7.23
CA HIS A 260 16.52 -20.55 5.99
C HIS A 260 16.85 -19.45 4.98
N GLN A 261 17.09 -18.20 5.43
CA GLN A 261 17.38 -17.04 4.58
C GLN A 261 18.90 -16.79 4.53
N ARG A 262 19.47 -16.88 3.34
CA ARG A 262 20.92 -16.73 3.10
C ARG A 262 21.23 -15.68 2.04
#